data_f1075561a04028e9612c0cf4d0e2f34d
#
_entry.id   f1075561a04028e9612c0cf4d0e2f34d
#
_cell.length_a   1.000
_cell.length_b   1.000
_cell.length_c   1.000
_cell.angle_alpha   90.00
_cell.angle_beta   90.00
_cell.angle_gamma   90.00
#
_symmetry.space_group_name_H-M   'P 1'
#
loop_
_entity.id
_entity.type
_entity.pdbx_description
1 polymer ?
#
loop_
_entity_poly.entity_id
_entity_poly.type
_entity_poly.pdbx_seq_one_letter_code
_entity_poly.pdbx_strand_id
1 'polypeptide(L)' 'EKGKIKTEIEESTDSKIMIYGHTVSIIAPEEMMEFAKEAVFKILDGAPHTTVKSYLRDVRKRKLAIKLKG' A
#
# COMPACT_ATOMS: atom_id res chain seq x y z
N GLU A 1 9.32 -5.46 11.92
CA GLU A 1 9.07 -4.08 11.51
C GLU A 1 8.69 -4.00 10.05
N LYS A 2 9.55 -4.53 9.19
CA LYS A 2 9.27 -4.51 7.76
C LYS A 2 8.02 -5.30 7.42
N GLY A 3 7.83 -6.43 8.10
CA GLY A 3 6.65 -7.23 7.91
C GLY A 3 5.37 -6.52 8.31
N LYS A 4 5.44 -5.71 9.35
CA LYS A 4 4.29 -4.98 9.84
C LYS A 4 3.84 -3.89 8.87
N ILE A 5 4.80 -3.13 8.32
CA ILE A 5 4.44 -2.07 7.38
C ILE A 5 3.92 -2.66 6.06
N LYS A 6 4.48 -3.79 5.66
CA LYS A 6 3.98 -4.51 4.48
C LYS A 6 2.52 -4.91 4.69
N THR A 7 2.20 -5.47 5.85
CA THR A 7 0.84 -5.87 6.17
C THR A 7 -0.10 -4.67 6.17
N GLU A 8 0.35 -3.53 6.70
CA GLU A 8 -0.46 -2.32 6.70
C GLU A 8 -0.77 -1.86 5.28
N ILE A 9 0.21 -1.93 4.38
CA ILE A 9 -0.02 -1.57 2.99
C ILE A 9 -1.04 -2.51 2.36
N GLU A 10 -0.87 -3.82 2.59
CA GLU A 10 -1.80 -4.80 2.04
C GLU A 10 -3.23 -4.57 2.50
N GLU A 11 -3.40 -4.29 3.78
CA GLU A 11 -4.73 -4.05 4.34
C GLU A 11 -5.33 -2.74 3.84
N SER A 12 -4.51 -1.72 3.71
CA SER A 12 -5.00 -0.40 3.30
C SER A 12 -5.38 -0.36 1.83
N THR A 13 -4.71 -1.15 1.00
CA THR A 13 -4.93 -1.13 -0.45
C THR A 13 -5.61 -2.39 -0.98
N ASP A 14 -6.04 -3.28 -0.08
CA ASP A 14 -6.61 -4.58 -0.45
C ASP A 14 -5.68 -5.33 -1.41
N SER A 15 -4.39 -5.25 -1.17
CA SER A 15 -3.40 -5.84 -2.04
C SER A 15 -2.68 -7.00 -1.39
N LYS A 16 -1.97 -7.75 -2.22
CA LYS A 16 -1.05 -8.76 -1.75
C LYS A 16 0.31 -8.45 -2.33
N ILE A 17 1.31 -8.36 -1.46
CA ILE A 17 2.66 -8.00 -1.86
C ILE A 17 3.57 -9.18 -1.60
N MET A 18 4.31 -9.59 -2.63
CA MET A 18 5.26 -10.69 -2.53
C MET A 18 6.64 -10.20 -2.95
N ILE A 19 7.66 -10.56 -2.16
CA ILE A 19 9.02 -10.15 -2.42
C ILE A 19 9.88 -11.38 -2.61
N TYR A 20 10.52 -11.48 -3.77
CA TYR A 20 11.42 -12.59 -4.11
C TYR A 20 12.74 -12.02 -4.58
N GLY A 21 13.74 -12.04 -3.71
CA GLY A 21 15.04 -11.46 -4.06
C GLY A 21 14.90 -10.00 -4.42
N HIS A 22 15.15 -9.67 -5.68
CA HIS A 22 15.06 -8.28 -6.16
C HIS A 22 13.73 -8.00 -6.86
N THR A 23 12.82 -8.97 -6.87
CA THR A 23 11.54 -8.83 -7.54
C THR A 23 10.42 -8.57 -6.55
N VAL A 24 9.58 -7.59 -6.85
CA VAL A 24 8.40 -7.29 -6.02
C VAL A 24 7.17 -7.47 -6.89
N SER A 25 6.23 -8.30 -6.42
CA SER A 25 4.95 -8.52 -7.11
C SER A 25 3.83 -7.93 -6.26
N ILE A 26 2.95 -7.18 -6.91
CA ILE A 26 1.82 -6.57 -6.23
C ILE A 26 0.54 -7.00 -6.95
N ILE A 27 -0.39 -7.58 -6.19
CA ILE A 27 -1.69 -7.96 -6.70
C ILE A 27 -2.72 -7.11 -5.98
N ALA A 28 -3.49 -6.30 -6.70
CA ALA A 28 -4.45 -5.38 -6.09
C ALA A 28 -5.58 -5.10 -7.06
N PRO A 29 -6.75 -4.69 -6.53
CA PRO A 29 -7.83 -4.23 -7.40
C PRO A 29 -7.35 -3.05 -8.23
N GLU A 30 -7.91 -2.90 -9.43
CA GLU A 30 -7.48 -1.86 -10.35
C GLU A 30 -7.51 -0.47 -9.70
N GLU A 31 -8.58 -0.16 -8.98
CA GLU A 31 -8.72 1.16 -8.35
C GLU A 31 -7.74 1.40 -7.21
N MET A 32 -7.12 0.34 -6.68
CA MET A 32 -6.16 0.45 -5.58
C MET A 32 -4.72 0.23 -6.01
N MET A 33 -4.49 -0.23 -7.24
CA MET A 33 -3.15 -0.59 -7.69
C MET A 33 -2.16 0.57 -7.59
N GLU A 34 -2.57 1.75 -8.01
CA GLU A 34 -1.70 2.93 -7.94
C GLU A 34 -1.27 3.22 -6.51
N PHE A 35 -2.21 3.12 -5.58
CA PHE A 35 -1.91 3.38 -4.17
C PHE A 35 -0.95 2.34 -3.61
N ALA A 36 -1.13 1.08 -3.98
CA ALA A 36 -0.24 0.02 -3.52
C ALA A 36 1.17 0.24 -4.05
N LYS A 37 1.31 0.56 -5.32
CA LYS A 37 2.61 0.84 -5.93
C LYS A 37 3.29 2.02 -5.26
N GLU A 38 2.55 3.09 -5.05
CA GLU A 38 3.10 4.30 -4.46
C GLU A 38 3.63 4.02 -3.04
N ALA A 39 2.86 3.27 -2.25
CA ALA A 39 3.28 2.92 -0.90
C ALA A 39 4.56 2.09 -0.91
N VAL A 40 4.64 1.11 -1.81
CA VAL A 40 5.84 0.28 -1.91
C VAL A 40 7.04 1.11 -2.35
N PHE A 41 6.86 2.00 -3.31
CA PHE A 41 7.94 2.86 -3.76
C PHE A 41 8.45 3.77 -2.65
N LYS A 42 7.58 4.28 -1.80
CA LYS A 42 7.98 5.10 -0.67
C LYS A 42 8.92 4.32 0.26
N ILE A 43 8.61 3.06 0.51
CA ILE A 43 9.45 2.22 1.36
C ILE A 43 10.80 1.96 0.69
N LEU A 44 10.80 1.62 -0.59
CA LEU A 44 12.02 1.34 -1.32
C LEU A 44 12.90 2.58 -1.44
N ASP A 45 12.28 3.75 -1.46
CA ASP A 45 12.98 5.02 -1.56
C ASP A 45 13.52 5.49 -0.21
N GLY A 46 13.26 4.73 0.85
CA GLY A 46 13.78 5.03 2.17
C GLY A 46 12.93 5.97 2.99
N ALA A 47 11.66 6.17 2.63
CA ALA A 47 10.78 7.04 3.39
C ALA A 47 10.57 6.52 4.81
N PRO A 48 10.46 7.41 5.81
CA PRO A 48 10.17 6.97 7.18
C PRO A 48 8.81 6.27 7.26
N HIS A 49 8.68 5.34 8.20
CA HIS A 49 7.42 4.64 8.38
C HIS A 49 6.27 5.59 8.70
N THR A 50 6.56 6.69 9.40
CA THR A 50 5.51 7.68 9.72
C THR A 50 4.95 8.30 8.44
N THR A 51 5.81 8.56 7.46
CA THR A 51 5.37 9.09 6.16
C THR A 51 4.49 8.09 5.45
N VAL A 52 4.90 6.82 5.45
CA VAL A 52 4.12 5.76 4.80
C VAL A 52 2.77 5.60 5.50
N LYS A 53 2.77 5.58 6.82
CA LYS A 53 1.52 5.44 7.57
C LYS A 53 0.56 6.59 7.31
N SER A 54 1.07 7.79 7.23
CA SER A 54 0.26 8.97 6.92
C SER A 54 -0.37 8.85 5.53
N TYR A 55 0.43 8.40 4.57
CA TYR A 55 -0.06 8.16 3.22
C TYR A 55 -1.16 7.09 3.22
N LEU A 56 -0.95 6.01 3.94
CA LEU A 56 -1.94 4.93 4.01
C LEU A 56 -3.24 5.37 4.67
N ARG A 57 -3.16 6.29 5.61
CA ARG A 57 -4.37 6.85 6.23
C ARG A 57 -5.22 7.55 5.18
N ASP A 58 -4.58 8.34 4.32
CA ASP A 58 -5.28 9.01 3.23
C ASP A 58 -5.84 8.01 2.23
N VAL A 59 -5.07 6.94 1.96
CA VAL A 59 -5.53 5.89 1.06
C VAL A 59 -6.79 5.21 1.60
N ARG A 60 -6.82 4.95 2.91
CA ARG A 60 -8.00 4.33 3.52
C ARG A 60 -9.24 5.20 3.37
N LYS A 61 -9.08 6.52 3.48
CA LYS A 61 -10.19 7.44 3.29
C LYS A 61 -10.70 7.39 1.86
N ARG A 62 -9.80 7.35 0.89
CA ARG A 62 -10.17 7.26 -0.52
C ARG A 62 -10.84 5.92 -0.82
N LYS A 63 -10.32 4.85 -0.23
CA LYS A 63 -10.90 3.53 -0.40
C LYS A 63 -12.34 3.49 0.11
N LEU A 64 -12.58 4.09 1.26
CA LEU A 64 -13.93 4.15 1.83
C LEU A 64 -14.87 4.92 0.91
N ALA A 65 -14.42 6.05 0.37
CA ALA A 65 -15.20 6.85 -0.55
C ALA A 65 -15.54 6.06 -1.81
N ILE A 66 -14.58 5.30 -2.33
CA ILE A 66 -14.80 4.47 -3.51
C ILE A 66 -15.87 3.41 -3.22
N LYS A 67 -15.79 2.77 -2.06
CA LYS A 67 -16.76 1.74 -1.69
C LYS A 67 -18.16 2.31 -1.48
N LEU A 68 -18.25 3.51 -0.93
CA LEU A 68 -19.55 4.14 -0.70
C LEU A 68 -20.20 4.55 -2.03
N LYS A 69 -19.41 4.85 -3.03
CA LYS A 69 -19.92 5.21 -4.34
C LYS A 69 -20.35 4.01 -5.15
N GLY A 70 -19.65 2.91 -4.94
CA GLY A 70 -19.90 1.71 -5.69
C GLY A 70 -21.06 0.91 -5.18
#